data_cd944a1381e8e90bc2d520c5b232bfaa
#
_entry.id   cd944a1381e8e90bc2d520c5b232bfaa
#
_cell.length_a   1.000
_cell.length_b   1.000
_cell.length_c   1.000
_cell.angle_alpha   90.00
_cell.angle_beta   90.00
_cell.angle_gamma   90.00
#
_symmetry.space_group_name_H-M   'P 1'
#
loop_
_entity.id
_entity.type
_entity.pdbx_description
1 polymer ?
#
loop_
_entity_poly.entity_id
_entity_poly.type
_entity_poly.pdbx_seq_one_letter_code
_entity_poly.pdbx_strand_id
1 'polypeptide(L)'
;MTSEHSRALVFLLYDPDGICDNSVLDTLMGFRPFVDTILVVVNGLLKPDSLEAVQNIADRVLERPNMGYDVGAYRDALNLLGWDFIGKLDELLLVNYTFFGPIGSFEPLLTRMGNEDVDFWGVTDHPAVTPHPYTGRGTMPAHLQSYWLAVRGSILRDPAFASYWESLPTPTSYSDVVTLFECQFTSHFADLGYTWKAAFPAANYGVANSTMEAPLALLYDGCPLFKKRLYFHDVPALVDQGIVTAAVTKEAMRLGYSEDLIVEGVVRRATTRELTEGIGASYIRVPDSDHQVTASPEGTPNPGRVCLVHRNEDPWRILAEDGVTALMGDAEVLIVAPRPPKPGLRADGIHLRYRSASEAVVADPQFILDLFDMHGKLGALYPYIQVVGTAVRGRKWFSDSLNARNLASELGIAGKFSHTSPVAPYRGGAAYRREVVELIGLAVQRAGGWGHMVELVGDADLLHHMLDLLTADIARNGGYFVGETGGLAEAQMDLLLVVDLYSHSPKVFRDYTHYPYSGRVIAPTLKNRIGKAIQNLSPDAFDRVHDLELQARSALGKLGKVEK
;
A
#
# COMPACT_ATOMS: atom_id res chain seq x y z
N MET A 1 15.05 11.29 -32.67
CA MET A 1 15.46 12.71 -32.66
C MET A 1 16.45 12.85 -31.52
N THR A 2 17.72 13.11 -31.81
CA THR A 2 18.73 13.44 -30.80
C THR A 2 18.29 14.73 -30.15
N SER A 3 18.02 14.72 -28.84
CA SER A 3 17.71 15.89 -28.05
C SER A 3 18.83 16.94 -28.24
N GLU A 4 18.46 18.17 -28.64
CA GLU A 4 19.43 19.29 -28.68
C GLU A 4 19.91 19.66 -27.27
N HIS A 5 19.34 19.07 -26.21
CA HIS A 5 19.63 19.31 -24.80
C HIS A 5 20.20 18.06 -24.15
N SER A 6 21.42 18.19 -23.62
CA SER A 6 22.05 17.11 -22.84
C SER A 6 21.44 16.99 -21.47
N ARG A 7 20.78 15.85 -21.20
CA ARG A 7 20.08 15.59 -19.93
C ARG A 7 20.55 14.28 -19.29
N ALA A 8 20.86 14.30 -18.00
CA ALA A 8 21.14 13.11 -17.21
C ALA A 8 20.09 12.89 -16.11
N LEU A 9 19.83 11.64 -15.80
CA LEU A 9 18.98 11.19 -14.70
C LEU A 9 19.84 10.49 -13.65
N VAL A 10 19.76 10.94 -12.41
CA VAL A 10 20.15 10.19 -11.22
C VAL A 10 18.88 9.69 -10.56
N PHE A 11 18.66 8.38 -10.64
CA PHE A 11 17.48 7.75 -10.08
C PHE A 11 17.83 6.98 -8.80
N LEU A 12 17.28 7.40 -7.67
CA LEU A 12 17.48 6.73 -6.39
C LEU A 12 16.47 5.59 -6.22
N LEU A 13 16.99 4.40 -5.95
CA LEU A 13 16.23 3.20 -5.60
C LEU A 13 16.59 2.72 -4.19
N TYR A 14 15.58 2.38 -3.41
CA TYR A 14 15.73 1.66 -2.15
C TYR A 14 14.61 0.63 -2.00
N ASP A 15 15.00 -0.59 -1.71
CA ASP A 15 14.09 -1.65 -1.32
C ASP A 15 14.75 -2.53 -0.24
N PRO A 16 14.10 -2.80 0.90
CA PRO A 16 14.69 -3.55 2.01
C PRO A 16 14.96 -5.03 1.65
N ASP A 17 14.24 -5.57 0.67
CA ASP A 17 14.38 -6.95 0.21
C ASP A 17 15.30 -7.10 -1.01
N GLY A 18 15.84 -5.98 -1.50
CA GLY A 18 16.68 -5.91 -2.69
C GLY A 18 15.93 -6.23 -3.99
N ILE A 19 14.64 -5.89 -4.05
CA ILE A 19 13.80 -6.16 -5.23
C ILE A 19 13.50 -4.85 -5.96
N CYS A 20 13.80 -4.82 -7.26
CA CYS A 20 13.31 -3.80 -8.18
C CYS A 20 12.03 -4.32 -8.83
N ASP A 21 10.88 -3.78 -8.43
CA ASP A 21 9.59 -4.16 -9.00
C ASP A 21 9.37 -3.53 -10.39
N ASN A 22 8.41 -4.09 -11.15
CA ASN A 22 8.14 -3.64 -12.51
C ASN A 22 7.66 -2.18 -12.57
N SER A 23 7.07 -1.63 -11.50
CA SER A 23 6.67 -0.22 -11.48
C SER A 23 7.88 0.73 -11.50
N VAL A 24 9.02 0.31 -10.94
CA VAL A 24 10.29 1.05 -11.00
C VAL A 24 10.92 0.92 -12.39
N LEU A 25 10.92 -0.29 -12.96
CA LEU A 25 11.44 -0.52 -14.32
C LEU A 25 10.64 0.28 -15.36
N ASP A 26 9.31 0.31 -15.23
CA ASP A 26 8.42 1.11 -16.08
C ASP A 26 8.73 2.61 -15.98
N THR A 27 8.98 3.12 -14.76
CA THR A 27 9.40 4.50 -14.54
C THR A 27 10.74 4.80 -15.23
N LEU A 28 11.73 3.92 -15.10
CA LEU A 28 13.03 4.08 -15.76
C LEU A 28 12.92 4.05 -17.30
N MET A 29 12.13 3.11 -17.84
CA MET A 29 11.84 3.05 -19.28
C MET A 29 11.10 4.31 -19.75
N GLY A 30 10.19 4.85 -18.93
CA GLY A 30 9.50 6.10 -19.21
C GLY A 30 10.42 7.33 -19.30
N PHE A 31 11.55 7.32 -18.61
CA PHE A 31 12.58 8.39 -18.73
C PHE A 31 13.52 8.20 -19.92
N ARG A 32 13.78 6.95 -20.35
CA ARG A 32 14.83 6.65 -21.33
C ARG A 32 14.78 7.50 -22.62
N PRO A 33 13.60 7.79 -23.20
CA PRO A 33 13.53 8.62 -24.43
C PRO A 33 13.96 10.08 -24.25
N PHE A 34 14.04 10.57 -23.01
CA PHE A 34 14.22 11.99 -22.70
C PHE A 34 15.54 12.32 -22.02
N VAL A 35 16.40 11.31 -21.79
CA VAL A 35 17.68 11.47 -21.12
C VAL A 35 18.80 10.72 -21.86
N ASP A 36 19.99 11.31 -21.89
CA ASP A 36 21.16 10.72 -22.53
C ASP A 36 21.86 9.71 -21.63
N THR A 37 21.80 9.96 -20.30
CA THR A 37 22.46 9.14 -19.29
C THR A 37 21.51 8.84 -18.14
N ILE A 38 21.39 7.57 -17.77
CA ILE A 38 20.69 7.11 -16.57
C ILE A 38 21.71 6.47 -15.61
N LEU A 39 21.90 7.09 -14.45
CA LEU A 39 22.59 6.49 -13.31
C LEU A 39 21.57 6.10 -12.26
N VAL A 40 21.42 4.79 -12.00
CA VAL A 40 20.62 4.30 -10.86
C VAL A 40 21.54 4.16 -9.65
N VAL A 41 21.21 4.85 -8.57
CA VAL A 41 21.88 4.69 -7.28
C VAL A 41 20.98 3.89 -6.33
N VAL A 42 21.48 2.77 -5.82
CA VAL A 42 20.76 1.85 -4.96
C VAL A 42 21.26 1.98 -3.53
N ASN A 43 20.38 2.35 -2.62
CA ASN A 43 20.65 2.28 -1.18
C ASN A 43 20.46 0.85 -0.69
N GLY A 44 21.51 0.04 -0.67
CA GLY A 44 21.51 -1.39 -0.36
C GLY A 44 22.06 -2.20 -1.53
N LEU A 45 21.71 -3.47 -1.55
CA LEU A 45 22.07 -4.42 -2.61
C LEU A 45 20.79 -4.94 -3.27
N LEU A 46 20.79 -5.06 -4.58
CA LEU A 46 19.72 -5.71 -5.32
C LEU A 46 19.96 -7.23 -5.41
N LYS A 47 18.88 -7.98 -5.49
CA LYS A 47 18.97 -9.39 -5.90
C LYS A 47 19.47 -9.49 -7.34
N PRO A 48 20.12 -10.61 -7.72
CA PRO A 48 20.72 -10.73 -9.06
C PRO A 48 19.77 -10.41 -10.20
N ASP A 49 18.55 -10.94 -10.18
CA ASP A 49 17.55 -10.73 -11.25
C ASP A 49 17.12 -9.25 -11.32
N SER A 50 16.97 -8.60 -10.16
CA SER A 50 16.63 -7.17 -10.08
C SER A 50 17.78 -6.28 -10.53
N LEU A 51 19.01 -6.64 -10.21
CA LEU A 51 20.21 -5.93 -10.68
C LEU A 51 20.34 -6.02 -12.19
N GLU A 52 20.19 -7.21 -12.76
CA GLU A 52 20.21 -7.45 -14.20
C GLU A 52 19.12 -6.63 -14.91
N ALA A 53 17.88 -6.65 -14.38
CA ALA A 53 16.78 -5.88 -14.96
C ALA A 53 17.05 -4.38 -14.98
N VAL A 54 17.64 -3.82 -13.91
CA VAL A 54 18.03 -2.40 -13.85
C VAL A 54 19.19 -2.11 -14.81
N GLN A 55 20.21 -2.98 -14.88
CA GLN A 55 21.37 -2.82 -15.78
C GLN A 55 20.98 -2.85 -17.26
N ASN A 56 19.89 -3.52 -17.62
CA ASN A 56 19.38 -3.53 -19.00
C ASN A 56 18.78 -2.18 -19.43
N ILE A 57 18.48 -1.27 -18.50
CA ILE A 57 17.87 0.04 -18.77
C ILE A 57 18.85 1.18 -18.47
N ALA A 58 19.57 1.09 -17.35
CA ALA A 58 20.46 2.12 -16.87
C ALA A 58 21.85 2.02 -17.53
N ASP A 59 22.46 3.16 -17.82
CA ASP A 59 23.85 3.21 -18.34
C ASP A 59 24.87 2.86 -17.24
N ARG A 60 24.52 3.17 -15.97
CA ARG A 60 25.36 2.87 -14.81
C ARG A 60 24.48 2.54 -13.59
N VAL A 61 24.94 1.61 -12.76
CA VAL A 61 24.31 1.27 -11.47
C VAL A 61 25.35 1.40 -10.37
N LEU A 62 25.00 2.12 -9.30
CA LEU A 62 25.82 2.27 -8.10
C LEU A 62 25.08 1.65 -6.91
N GLU A 63 25.48 0.47 -6.46
CA GLU A 63 25.06 -0.09 -5.20
C GLU A 63 25.93 0.45 -4.06
N ARG A 64 25.31 0.90 -2.98
CA ARG A 64 25.98 1.51 -1.83
C ARG A 64 25.29 1.16 -0.51
N PRO A 65 26.00 1.24 0.63
CA PRO A 65 25.35 1.09 1.94
C PRO A 65 24.20 2.09 2.11
N ASN A 66 23.09 1.65 2.72
CA ASN A 66 21.94 2.52 2.99
C ASN A 66 22.27 3.49 4.15
N MET A 67 23.02 4.53 3.86
CA MET A 67 23.45 5.57 4.81
C MET A 67 23.16 6.95 4.23
N GLY A 68 22.62 7.86 5.07
CA GLY A 68 22.36 9.24 4.64
C GLY A 68 21.17 9.40 3.69
N TYR A 69 20.30 8.40 3.57
CA TYR A 69 19.07 8.46 2.78
C TYR A 69 19.29 9.00 1.35
N ASP A 70 18.39 9.87 0.88
CA ASP A 70 18.45 10.49 -0.46
C ASP A 70 19.70 11.37 -0.63
N VAL A 71 20.06 12.13 0.42
CA VAL A 71 21.23 13.01 0.39
C VAL A 71 22.52 12.24 0.15
N GLY A 72 22.72 11.16 0.90
CA GLY A 72 23.90 10.29 0.75
C GLY A 72 23.95 9.67 -0.64
N ALA A 73 22.81 9.20 -1.12
CA ALA A 73 22.69 8.57 -2.44
C ALA A 73 23.00 9.55 -3.58
N TYR A 74 22.38 10.73 -3.57
CA TYR A 74 22.63 11.75 -4.61
C TYR A 74 24.07 12.23 -4.56
N ARG A 75 24.65 12.49 -3.39
CA ARG A 75 26.06 12.91 -3.27
C ARG A 75 27.02 11.87 -3.87
N ASP A 76 26.86 10.59 -3.55
CA ASP A 76 27.72 9.54 -4.07
C ASP A 76 27.52 9.37 -5.59
N ALA A 77 26.29 9.49 -6.09
CA ALA A 77 26.00 9.44 -7.51
C ALA A 77 26.59 10.63 -8.28
N LEU A 78 26.49 11.84 -7.74
CA LEU A 78 27.08 13.04 -8.36
C LEU A 78 28.61 12.96 -8.40
N ASN A 79 29.24 12.47 -7.33
CA ASN A 79 30.68 12.21 -7.30
C ASN A 79 31.09 11.16 -8.35
N LEU A 80 30.27 10.10 -8.55
CA LEU A 80 30.52 9.07 -9.55
C LEU A 80 30.37 9.60 -10.99
N LEU A 81 29.43 10.51 -11.25
CA LEU A 81 29.29 11.21 -12.54
C LEU A 81 30.47 12.13 -12.80
N GLY A 82 30.93 12.82 -11.77
CA GLY A 82 32.01 13.80 -11.82
C GLY A 82 31.53 15.20 -12.20
N TRP A 83 32.05 16.20 -11.50
CA TRP A 83 31.64 17.60 -11.66
C TRP A 83 31.89 18.17 -13.05
N ASP A 84 32.99 17.71 -13.74
CA ASP A 84 33.26 18.10 -15.12
C ASP A 84 32.22 17.60 -16.13
N PHE A 85 31.63 16.42 -15.89
CA PHE A 85 30.54 15.90 -16.69
C PHE A 85 29.26 16.66 -16.40
N ILE A 86 28.92 16.84 -15.12
CA ILE A 86 27.73 17.54 -14.66
C ILE A 86 27.69 18.97 -15.19
N GLY A 87 28.81 19.69 -15.15
CA GLY A 87 28.91 21.07 -15.66
C GLY A 87 28.70 21.21 -17.18
N LYS A 88 28.68 20.11 -17.93
CA LYS A 88 28.40 20.12 -19.39
C LYS A 88 26.92 19.84 -19.69
N LEU A 89 26.14 19.39 -18.71
CA LEU A 89 24.73 19.11 -18.90
C LEU A 89 23.91 20.39 -19.03
N ASP A 90 22.86 20.32 -19.82
CA ASP A 90 21.84 21.35 -19.86
C ASP A 90 20.82 21.17 -18.73
N GLU A 91 20.56 19.92 -18.33
CA GLU A 91 19.67 19.61 -17.22
C GLU A 91 20.05 18.29 -16.54
N LEU A 92 19.99 18.28 -15.21
CA LEU A 92 20.17 17.10 -14.35
C LEU A 92 18.88 16.83 -13.59
N LEU A 93 18.33 15.62 -13.71
CA LEU A 93 17.19 15.15 -12.97
C LEU A 93 17.66 14.33 -11.76
N LEU A 94 17.23 14.71 -10.55
CA LEU A 94 17.39 13.95 -9.31
C LEU A 94 16.02 13.42 -8.92
N VAL A 95 15.80 12.12 -9.04
CA VAL A 95 14.48 11.50 -8.91
C VAL A 95 14.56 10.28 -8.01
N ASN A 96 13.56 10.06 -7.16
CA ASN A 96 13.49 8.87 -6.34
C ASN A 96 12.28 7.99 -6.66
N TYR A 97 12.31 6.75 -6.23
CA TYR A 97 11.36 5.66 -6.52
C TYR A 97 9.99 5.78 -5.82
N THR A 98 9.68 6.84 -5.10
CA THR A 98 8.54 6.93 -4.16
C THR A 98 7.19 7.20 -4.81
N PHE A 99 7.08 7.16 -6.11
CA PHE A 99 5.86 7.40 -6.89
C PHE A 99 5.62 6.31 -7.95
N PHE A 100 4.42 6.29 -8.47
CA PHE A 100 4.02 5.58 -9.68
C PHE A 100 4.00 6.53 -10.87
N GLY A 101 4.47 6.08 -12.03
CA GLY A 101 4.48 6.83 -13.29
C GLY A 101 5.55 6.30 -14.25
N PRO A 102 5.48 6.70 -15.52
CA PRO A 102 4.59 7.73 -16.06
C PRO A 102 3.15 7.25 -16.24
N ILE A 103 2.17 8.09 -15.91
CA ILE A 103 0.82 7.90 -16.38
C ILE A 103 0.76 8.47 -17.79
N GLY A 104 0.68 7.59 -18.78
CA GLY A 104 0.88 7.95 -20.17
C GLY A 104 2.34 8.21 -20.51
N SER A 105 2.86 9.44 -20.38
CA SER A 105 4.22 9.82 -20.71
C SER A 105 4.72 10.99 -19.86
N PHE A 106 6.04 11.06 -19.61
CA PHE A 106 6.68 12.25 -19.04
C PHE A 106 6.87 13.40 -20.05
N GLU A 107 6.67 13.16 -21.36
CA GLU A 107 6.89 14.14 -22.42
C GLU A 107 6.15 15.47 -22.21
N PRO A 108 4.84 15.49 -21.90
CA PRO A 108 4.10 16.74 -21.70
C PRO A 108 4.67 17.58 -20.55
N LEU A 109 5.05 16.93 -19.45
CA LEU A 109 5.66 17.59 -18.30
C LEU A 109 7.03 18.18 -18.66
N LEU A 110 7.91 17.38 -19.26
CA LEU A 110 9.27 17.78 -19.61
C LEU A 110 9.26 18.88 -20.69
N THR A 111 8.37 18.80 -21.68
CA THR A 111 8.21 19.82 -22.72
C THR A 111 7.69 21.13 -22.12
N ARG A 112 6.66 21.08 -21.28
CA ARG A 112 6.11 22.26 -20.62
C ARG A 112 7.19 22.97 -19.80
N MET A 113 7.87 22.23 -18.94
CA MET A 113 8.92 22.81 -18.09
C MET A 113 10.16 23.21 -18.88
N GLY A 114 10.45 22.56 -20.00
CA GLY A 114 11.52 22.96 -20.94
C GLY A 114 11.32 24.36 -21.51
N ASN A 115 10.07 24.82 -21.64
CA ASN A 115 9.72 26.14 -22.14
C ASN A 115 9.65 27.24 -21.04
N GLU A 116 9.81 26.87 -19.78
CA GLU A 116 9.84 27.83 -18.67
C GLU A 116 11.24 28.41 -18.49
N ASP A 117 11.34 29.70 -18.27
CA ASP A 117 12.61 30.39 -18.00
C ASP A 117 12.89 30.38 -16.49
N VAL A 118 13.39 29.25 -16.00
CA VAL A 118 13.76 29.02 -14.60
C VAL A 118 15.05 28.21 -14.52
N ASP A 119 15.80 28.37 -13.42
CA ASP A 119 17.09 27.70 -13.21
C ASP A 119 16.94 26.28 -12.64
N PHE A 120 15.86 26.03 -11.90
CA PHE A 120 15.53 24.71 -11.42
C PHE A 120 14.03 24.55 -11.19
N TRP A 121 13.53 23.31 -11.20
CA TRP A 121 12.12 23.03 -11.04
C TRP A 121 11.87 21.67 -10.41
N GLY A 122 10.65 21.48 -9.90
CA GLY A 122 10.16 20.19 -9.40
C GLY A 122 8.74 19.94 -9.86
N VAL A 123 8.23 18.73 -9.61
CA VAL A 123 6.83 18.43 -9.98
C VAL A 123 5.86 19.17 -9.07
N THR A 124 6.07 19.14 -7.77
CA THR A 124 5.23 19.81 -6.77
C THR A 124 6.10 20.55 -5.77
N ASP A 125 5.49 21.49 -5.08
CA ASP A 125 6.08 22.25 -3.98
C ASP A 125 5.31 22.07 -2.67
N HIS A 126 5.85 22.63 -1.62
CA HIS A 126 5.22 22.78 -0.32
C HIS A 126 5.29 24.27 0.10
N PRO A 127 4.19 24.89 0.52
CA PRO A 127 4.20 26.28 0.96
C PRO A 127 4.99 26.45 2.28
N ALA A 128 5.36 27.69 2.59
CA ALA A 128 5.95 28.00 3.89
C ALA A 128 4.94 27.72 5.02
N VAL A 129 5.41 27.11 6.12
CA VAL A 129 4.57 26.75 7.28
C VAL A 129 5.20 27.25 8.58
N THR A 130 4.38 27.91 9.40
CA THR A 130 4.77 28.39 10.73
C THR A 130 3.74 27.93 11.78
N PRO A 131 4.17 27.27 12.87
CA PRO A 131 5.54 26.88 13.20
C PRO A 131 6.03 25.71 12.34
N HIS A 132 7.35 25.58 12.21
CA HIS A 132 7.96 24.47 11.46
C HIS A 132 7.52 23.10 12.03
N PRO A 133 6.89 22.19 11.25
CA PRO A 133 6.21 21.01 11.77
C PRO A 133 7.17 19.98 12.41
N TYR A 134 8.43 19.96 11.99
CA TYR A 134 9.44 19.01 12.51
C TYR A 134 10.19 19.55 13.74
N THR A 135 10.43 20.86 13.80
CA THR A 135 11.21 21.48 14.90
C THR A 135 10.31 22.14 15.94
N GLY A 136 9.07 22.44 15.61
CA GLY A 136 8.11 23.16 16.44
C GLY A 136 8.42 24.65 16.60
N ARG A 137 9.46 25.18 15.94
CA ARG A 137 9.93 26.58 16.04
C ARG A 137 10.34 27.11 14.67
N GLY A 138 10.19 28.44 14.49
CA GLY A 138 10.54 29.08 13.24
C GLY A 138 9.57 28.74 12.10
N THR A 139 10.01 29.00 10.88
CA THR A 139 9.24 28.75 9.67
C THR A 139 9.94 27.69 8.82
N MET A 140 9.22 26.69 8.37
CA MET A 140 9.64 25.84 7.27
C MET A 140 9.50 26.66 5.98
N PRO A 141 10.56 26.90 5.20
CA PRO A 141 10.45 27.70 3.99
C PRO A 141 9.61 27.00 2.92
N ALA A 142 9.07 27.77 1.98
CA ALA A 142 8.50 27.19 0.76
C ALA A 142 9.60 26.48 -0.03
N HIS A 143 9.30 25.29 -0.54
CA HIS A 143 10.31 24.48 -1.20
C HIS A 143 9.72 23.49 -2.22
N LEU A 144 10.52 23.09 -3.20
CA LEU A 144 10.21 21.97 -4.07
C LEU A 144 10.31 20.65 -3.31
N GLN A 145 9.39 19.74 -3.55
CA GLN A 145 9.45 18.39 -2.96
C GLN A 145 10.55 17.56 -3.63
N SER A 146 11.46 17.01 -2.83
CA SER A 146 12.73 16.41 -3.26
C SER A 146 12.64 15.11 -4.04
N TYR A 147 11.44 14.55 -4.20
CA TYR A 147 11.28 13.31 -4.96
C TYR A 147 11.52 13.47 -6.47
N TRP A 148 11.48 14.71 -6.96
CA TRP A 148 11.82 15.09 -8.32
C TRP A 148 12.34 16.53 -8.34
N LEU A 149 13.62 16.68 -8.58
CA LEU A 149 14.29 17.96 -8.79
C LEU A 149 14.97 17.94 -10.16
N ALA A 150 14.75 18.98 -10.94
CA ALA A 150 15.43 19.23 -12.19
C ALA A 150 16.27 20.49 -12.08
N VAL A 151 17.57 20.37 -12.26
CA VAL A 151 18.55 21.45 -12.11
C VAL A 151 19.17 21.75 -13.45
N ARG A 152 19.17 23.02 -13.87
CA ARG A 152 19.66 23.42 -15.17
C ARG A 152 21.13 23.84 -15.17
N GLY A 153 21.67 23.93 -16.37
CA GLY A 153 23.07 24.22 -16.61
C GLY A 153 23.57 25.52 -15.99
N SER A 154 22.72 26.52 -15.76
CA SER A 154 23.09 27.75 -15.02
C SER A 154 23.61 27.42 -13.61
N ILE A 155 22.92 26.55 -12.87
CA ILE A 155 23.33 26.09 -11.54
C ILE A 155 24.42 25.02 -11.63
N LEU A 156 24.31 24.07 -12.57
CA LEU A 156 25.24 22.95 -12.68
C LEU A 156 26.68 23.38 -12.97
N ARG A 157 26.87 24.55 -13.60
CA ARG A 157 28.16 25.16 -13.88
C ARG A 157 28.70 26.04 -12.77
N ASP A 158 27.87 26.39 -11.79
CA ASP A 158 28.27 27.17 -10.62
C ASP A 158 28.98 26.28 -9.59
N PRO A 159 30.20 26.64 -9.14
CA PRO A 159 30.87 25.92 -8.04
C PRO A 159 30.04 25.80 -6.77
N ALA A 160 29.06 26.66 -6.56
CA ALA A 160 28.12 26.60 -5.42
C ALA A 160 27.33 25.28 -5.42
N PHE A 161 27.03 24.69 -6.59
CA PHE A 161 26.32 23.42 -6.67
C PHE A 161 27.14 22.26 -6.10
N ALA A 162 28.40 22.12 -6.49
CA ALA A 162 29.29 21.12 -5.93
C ALA A 162 29.49 21.34 -4.42
N SER A 163 29.79 22.61 -4.03
CA SER A 163 30.01 22.97 -2.63
C SER A 163 28.79 22.69 -1.74
N TYR A 164 27.59 22.88 -2.25
CA TYR A 164 26.34 22.55 -1.54
C TYR A 164 26.32 21.04 -1.18
N TRP A 165 26.48 20.16 -2.17
CA TRP A 165 26.44 18.72 -1.95
C TRP A 165 27.57 18.19 -1.06
N GLU A 166 28.77 18.76 -1.18
CA GLU A 166 29.92 18.39 -0.36
C GLU A 166 29.76 18.82 1.10
N SER A 167 29.12 19.98 1.34
CA SER A 167 28.94 20.53 2.67
C SER A 167 27.75 19.95 3.44
N LEU A 168 26.82 19.26 2.79
CA LEU A 168 25.64 18.69 3.44
C LEU A 168 26.02 17.65 4.50
N PRO A 169 25.55 17.78 5.74
CA PRO A 169 25.73 16.74 6.76
C PRO A 169 25.04 15.45 6.31
N THR A 170 25.56 14.32 6.76
CA THR A 170 24.94 13.02 6.48
C THR A 170 23.69 12.85 7.38
N PRO A 171 22.46 12.80 6.82
CA PRO A 171 21.25 12.57 7.60
C PRO A 171 21.29 11.22 8.33
N THR A 172 20.77 11.20 9.55
CA THR A 172 20.64 10.00 10.38
C THR A 172 19.19 9.58 10.58
N SER A 173 18.26 10.45 10.23
CA SER A 173 16.82 10.21 10.35
C SER A 173 16.06 10.78 9.13
N TYR A 174 14.81 10.34 8.94
CA TYR A 174 13.91 10.94 7.94
C TYR A 174 13.68 12.44 8.20
N SER A 175 13.55 12.82 9.47
CA SER A 175 13.41 14.24 9.84
C SER A 175 14.61 15.08 9.39
N ASP A 176 15.84 14.52 9.49
CA ASP A 176 17.04 15.21 9.02
C ASP A 176 17.01 15.43 7.50
N VAL A 177 16.55 14.43 6.73
CA VAL A 177 16.42 14.58 5.25
C VAL A 177 15.51 15.75 4.92
N VAL A 178 14.36 15.85 5.59
CA VAL A 178 13.41 16.93 5.35
C VAL A 178 14.00 18.29 5.77
N THR A 179 14.55 18.36 6.99
CA THR A 179 14.98 19.65 7.57
C THR A 179 16.31 20.17 7.03
N LEU A 180 17.25 19.27 6.67
CA LEU A 180 18.57 19.65 6.23
C LEU A 180 18.71 19.69 4.70
N PHE A 181 17.85 19.00 3.96
CA PHE A 181 17.93 18.93 2.52
C PHE A 181 16.65 19.43 1.82
N GLU A 182 15.52 18.73 1.94
CA GLU A 182 14.30 19.06 1.18
C GLU A 182 13.87 20.50 1.39
N CYS A 183 13.77 20.93 2.64
CA CYS A 183 13.37 22.31 2.97
C CYS A 183 14.45 23.37 2.65
N GLN A 184 15.71 22.97 2.52
CA GLN A 184 16.82 23.93 2.35
C GLN A 184 17.29 24.08 0.90
N PHE A 185 17.16 23.05 0.08
CA PHE A 185 17.64 23.09 -1.31
C PHE A 185 17.10 24.29 -2.07
N THR A 186 15.79 24.47 -2.04
CA THR A 186 15.12 25.55 -2.78
C THR A 186 15.54 26.93 -2.27
N SER A 187 15.52 27.15 -0.94
CA SER A 187 15.90 28.43 -0.36
C SER A 187 17.38 28.75 -0.60
N HIS A 188 18.27 27.76 -0.49
CA HIS A 188 19.70 27.95 -0.71
C HIS A 188 20.00 28.51 -2.11
N PHE A 189 19.44 27.91 -3.16
CA PHE A 189 19.68 28.39 -4.53
C PHE A 189 18.89 29.65 -4.86
N ALA A 190 17.70 29.84 -4.29
CA ALA A 190 16.95 31.09 -4.43
C ALA A 190 17.68 32.28 -3.78
N ASP A 191 18.32 32.08 -2.63
CA ASP A 191 19.11 33.12 -1.94
C ASP A 191 20.38 33.50 -2.74
N LEU A 192 20.88 32.61 -3.60
CA LEU A 192 21.95 32.90 -4.57
C LEU A 192 21.45 33.61 -5.83
N GLY A 193 20.13 33.84 -5.95
CA GLY A 193 19.51 34.56 -7.04
C GLY A 193 18.94 33.68 -8.16
N TYR A 194 18.96 32.36 -8.01
CA TYR A 194 18.39 31.43 -8.99
C TYR A 194 16.86 31.35 -8.88
N THR A 195 16.21 31.25 -10.04
CA THR A 195 14.75 31.16 -10.16
C THR A 195 14.25 29.71 -10.13
N TRP A 196 13.08 29.50 -9.52
CA TRP A 196 12.51 28.15 -9.45
C TRP A 196 10.99 28.14 -9.67
N LYS A 197 10.46 26.95 -10.03
CA LYS A 197 9.04 26.74 -10.24
C LYS A 197 8.62 25.30 -9.94
N ALA A 198 7.44 25.11 -9.38
CA ALA A 198 6.77 23.82 -9.38
C ALA A 198 5.91 23.66 -10.65
N ALA A 199 5.95 22.49 -11.27
CA ALA A 199 5.09 22.20 -12.42
C ALA A 199 3.60 22.20 -12.04
N PHE A 200 3.29 21.74 -10.81
CA PHE A 200 1.96 21.70 -10.23
C PHE A 200 2.02 22.35 -8.82
N PRO A 201 1.94 23.69 -8.73
CA PRO A 201 2.08 24.40 -7.46
C PRO A 201 0.97 24.03 -6.48
N ALA A 202 1.31 23.77 -5.21
CA ALA A 202 0.37 23.42 -4.15
C ALA A 202 -0.72 24.49 -3.94
N ALA A 203 -0.39 25.76 -4.20
CA ALA A 203 -1.33 26.88 -4.14
C ALA A 203 -2.55 26.70 -5.06
N ASN A 204 -2.41 25.99 -6.19
CA ASN A 204 -3.53 25.73 -7.10
C ASN A 204 -4.58 24.79 -6.50
N TYR A 205 -4.18 24.00 -5.50
CA TYR A 205 -5.04 22.99 -4.86
C TYR A 205 -5.51 23.41 -3.47
N GLY A 206 -5.02 24.52 -2.94
CA GLY A 206 -5.39 25.04 -1.63
C GLY A 206 -4.94 24.14 -0.46
N VAL A 207 -3.92 23.32 -0.65
CA VAL A 207 -3.38 22.37 0.32
C VAL A 207 -1.87 22.57 0.49
N ALA A 208 -1.30 22.00 1.56
CA ALA A 208 0.15 22.09 1.79
C ALA A 208 0.93 21.01 1.02
N ASN A 209 0.43 19.81 1.00
CA ASN A 209 1.08 18.66 0.34
C ASN A 209 0.17 18.09 -0.73
N SER A 210 0.19 18.66 -1.93
CA SER A 210 -0.71 18.28 -3.02
C SER A 210 -0.58 16.82 -3.43
N THR A 211 0.59 16.20 -3.28
CA THR A 211 0.78 14.78 -3.60
C THR A 211 0.06 13.82 -2.66
N MET A 212 -0.23 14.26 -1.43
CA MET A 212 -0.94 13.47 -0.43
C MET A 212 -2.38 13.95 -0.22
N GLU A 213 -2.63 15.25 -0.32
CA GLU A 213 -3.90 15.89 0.05
C GLU A 213 -4.80 16.18 -1.16
N ALA A 214 -4.24 16.25 -2.39
CA ALA A 214 -4.99 16.48 -3.63
C ALA A 214 -4.53 15.57 -4.81
N PRO A 215 -4.23 14.27 -4.57
CA PRO A 215 -3.64 13.42 -5.61
C PRO A 215 -4.54 13.24 -6.83
N LEU A 216 -5.86 13.18 -6.62
CA LEU A 216 -6.83 13.05 -7.72
C LEU A 216 -6.90 14.32 -8.58
N ALA A 217 -6.84 15.50 -7.96
CA ALA A 217 -6.82 16.77 -8.68
C ALA A 217 -5.53 16.92 -9.51
N LEU A 218 -4.39 16.47 -8.97
CA LEU A 218 -3.13 16.42 -9.73
C LEU A 218 -3.26 15.57 -11.00
N LEU A 219 -3.91 14.38 -10.92
CA LEU A 219 -4.13 13.54 -12.08
C LEU A 219 -5.06 14.20 -13.12
N TYR A 220 -6.11 14.87 -12.67
CA TYR A 220 -7.01 15.62 -13.57
C TYR A 220 -6.30 16.77 -14.28
N ASP A 221 -5.31 17.38 -13.65
CA ASP A 221 -4.49 18.44 -14.24
C ASP A 221 -3.35 17.90 -15.12
N GLY A 222 -3.29 16.57 -15.31
CA GLY A 222 -2.31 15.91 -16.15
C GLY A 222 -0.94 15.70 -15.49
N CYS A 223 -0.88 15.65 -14.15
CA CYS A 223 0.32 15.20 -13.45
C CYS A 223 0.59 13.72 -13.81
N PRO A 224 1.77 13.39 -14.35
CA PRO A 224 2.03 12.05 -14.87
C PRO A 224 2.44 11.06 -13.78
N LEU A 225 2.20 11.37 -12.51
CA LEU A 225 2.61 10.53 -11.38
C LEU A 225 1.71 10.70 -10.15
N PHE A 226 1.73 9.70 -9.27
CA PHE A 226 1.11 9.75 -7.94
C PHE A 226 1.92 8.96 -6.91
N LYS A 227 1.81 9.29 -5.63
CA LYS A 227 2.66 8.74 -4.58
C LYS A 227 2.30 7.30 -4.18
N LYS A 228 3.31 6.39 -4.13
CA LYS A 228 3.17 5.04 -3.58
C LYS A 228 2.70 5.07 -2.11
N ARG A 229 3.08 6.11 -1.37
CA ARG A 229 2.76 6.29 0.05
C ARG A 229 1.25 6.37 0.33
N LEU A 230 0.41 6.71 -0.62
CA LEU A 230 -1.05 6.70 -0.50
C LEU A 230 -1.62 5.34 -0.07
N TYR A 231 -0.91 4.24 -0.35
CA TYR A 231 -1.37 2.88 -0.05
C TYR A 231 -0.96 2.35 1.32
N PHE A 232 -0.01 2.99 2.00
CA PHE A 232 0.54 2.46 3.26
C PHE A 232 0.84 3.54 4.30
N HIS A 233 0.32 4.75 4.13
CA HIS A 233 0.52 5.86 5.07
C HIS A 233 -0.80 6.26 5.72
N ASP A 234 -1.11 5.67 6.87
CA ASP A 234 -2.25 6.06 7.71
C ASP A 234 -3.52 6.29 6.86
N VAL A 235 -3.97 5.24 6.18
CA VAL A 235 -5.14 5.30 5.29
C VAL A 235 -6.38 5.89 5.98
N PRO A 236 -6.68 5.57 7.27
CA PRO A 236 -7.73 6.25 8.01
C PRO A 236 -7.57 7.77 8.04
N ALA A 237 -6.35 8.28 8.26
CA ALA A 237 -6.12 9.73 8.28
C ALA A 237 -6.32 10.38 6.90
N LEU A 238 -6.02 9.66 5.82
CA LEU A 238 -6.30 10.13 4.46
C LEU A 238 -7.81 10.20 4.22
N VAL A 239 -8.56 9.17 4.61
CA VAL A 239 -10.02 9.13 4.48
C VAL A 239 -10.68 10.24 5.30
N ASP A 240 -10.22 10.50 6.53
CA ASP A 240 -10.69 11.60 7.37
C ASP A 240 -10.50 12.98 6.72
N GLN A 241 -9.50 13.10 5.83
CA GLN A 241 -9.25 14.29 5.01
C GLN A 241 -10.01 14.28 3.67
N GLY A 242 -10.85 13.28 3.43
CA GLY A 242 -11.60 13.12 2.19
C GLY A 242 -10.77 12.55 1.03
N ILE A 243 -9.60 11.99 1.31
CA ILE A 243 -8.71 11.42 0.30
C ILE A 243 -9.02 9.92 0.18
N VAL A 244 -9.57 9.53 -0.95
CA VAL A 244 -9.92 8.14 -1.24
C VAL A 244 -8.91 7.57 -2.22
N THR A 245 -7.95 6.79 -1.74
CA THR A 245 -6.88 6.19 -2.56
C THR A 245 -7.45 5.34 -3.70
N ALA A 246 -8.55 4.61 -3.47
CA ALA A 246 -9.23 3.85 -4.52
C ALA A 246 -9.71 4.72 -5.70
N ALA A 247 -10.10 5.98 -5.47
CA ALA A 247 -10.45 6.91 -6.54
C ALA A 247 -9.22 7.30 -7.37
N VAL A 248 -8.08 7.49 -6.71
CA VAL A 248 -6.79 7.77 -7.40
C VAL A 248 -6.38 6.56 -8.24
N THR A 249 -6.47 5.35 -7.69
CA THR A 249 -6.20 4.09 -8.41
C THR A 249 -7.06 3.97 -9.66
N LYS A 250 -8.37 4.13 -9.52
CA LYS A 250 -9.32 4.04 -10.65
C LYS A 250 -9.04 5.08 -11.72
N GLU A 251 -8.70 6.30 -11.32
CA GLU A 251 -8.35 7.35 -12.27
C GLU A 251 -7.02 7.06 -12.99
N ALA A 252 -6.00 6.60 -12.28
CA ALA A 252 -4.74 6.19 -12.89
C ALA A 252 -4.95 5.05 -13.90
N MET A 253 -5.76 4.05 -13.57
CA MET A 253 -6.14 2.96 -14.48
C MET A 253 -6.93 3.48 -15.69
N ARG A 254 -7.88 4.40 -15.48
CA ARG A 254 -8.63 5.04 -16.57
C ARG A 254 -7.72 5.80 -17.54
N LEU A 255 -6.63 6.36 -17.02
CA LEU A 255 -5.59 7.03 -17.81
C LEU A 255 -4.56 6.05 -18.42
N GLY A 256 -4.77 4.74 -18.25
CA GLY A 256 -3.98 3.67 -18.86
C GLY A 256 -2.83 3.13 -18.02
N TYR A 257 -2.71 3.51 -16.74
CA TYR A 257 -1.70 2.92 -15.86
C TYR A 257 -2.13 1.52 -15.39
N SER A 258 -1.20 0.57 -15.38
CA SER A 258 -1.51 -0.82 -15.06
C SER A 258 -1.80 -1.04 -13.57
N GLU A 259 -2.88 -1.75 -13.25
CA GLU A 259 -3.18 -2.22 -11.89
C GLU A 259 -2.06 -3.13 -11.36
N ASP A 260 -1.52 -4.00 -12.21
CA ASP A 260 -0.44 -4.92 -11.83
C ASP A 260 0.80 -4.16 -11.33
N LEU A 261 1.17 -3.07 -12.00
CA LEU A 261 2.29 -2.22 -11.58
C LEU A 261 2.01 -1.55 -10.22
N ILE A 262 0.77 -1.13 -9.97
CA ILE A 262 0.37 -0.58 -8.67
C ILE A 262 0.52 -1.64 -7.59
N VAL A 263 -0.05 -2.84 -7.80
CA VAL A 263 0.01 -3.93 -6.84
C VAL A 263 1.46 -4.30 -6.54
N GLU A 264 2.28 -4.54 -7.56
CA GLU A 264 3.69 -4.92 -7.40
C GLU A 264 4.50 -3.88 -6.62
N GLY A 265 4.24 -2.59 -6.87
CA GLY A 265 4.96 -1.48 -6.22
C GLY A 265 4.63 -1.28 -4.74
N VAL A 266 3.51 -1.85 -4.22
CA VAL A 266 3.07 -1.63 -2.82
C VAL A 266 2.77 -2.90 -2.05
N VAL A 267 2.57 -4.05 -2.71
CA VAL A 267 2.13 -5.31 -2.08
C VAL A 267 3.04 -5.77 -0.91
N ARG A 268 4.32 -5.47 -0.97
CA ARG A 268 5.30 -5.81 0.09
C ARG A 268 5.32 -4.80 1.25
N ARG A 269 4.73 -3.62 1.08
CA ARG A 269 4.76 -2.50 2.05
C ARG A 269 3.42 -2.26 2.71
N ALA A 270 2.34 -2.45 1.98
CA ALA A 270 0.97 -2.31 2.48
C ALA A 270 0.54 -3.57 3.25
N THR A 271 -0.32 -3.40 4.25
CA THR A 271 -1.07 -4.52 4.82
C THR A 271 -2.14 -5.00 3.84
N THR A 272 -2.69 -6.19 4.05
CA THR A 272 -3.77 -6.73 3.20
C THR A 272 -4.95 -5.77 3.13
N ARG A 273 -5.34 -5.16 4.25
CA ARG A 273 -6.44 -4.20 4.30
C ARG A 273 -6.13 -2.90 3.56
N GLU A 274 -4.97 -2.30 3.82
CA GLU A 274 -4.55 -1.09 3.10
C GLU A 274 -4.52 -1.31 1.59
N LEU A 275 -4.07 -2.48 1.15
CA LEU A 275 -4.03 -2.84 -0.27
C LEU A 275 -5.44 -3.03 -0.83
N THR A 276 -6.33 -3.78 -0.16
CA THR A 276 -7.72 -4.00 -0.58
C THR A 276 -8.48 -2.66 -0.68
N GLU A 277 -8.33 -1.80 0.32
CA GLU A 277 -8.97 -0.47 0.34
C GLU A 277 -8.36 0.47 -0.70
N GLY A 278 -7.04 0.48 -0.84
CA GLY A 278 -6.32 1.35 -1.78
C GLY A 278 -6.58 1.01 -3.25
N ILE A 279 -6.70 -0.27 -3.60
CA ILE A 279 -7.12 -0.73 -4.93
C ILE A 279 -8.62 -0.48 -5.14
N GLY A 280 -9.41 -0.43 -4.05
CA GLY A 280 -10.87 -0.34 -4.12
C GLY A 280 -11.51 -1.67 -4.49
N ALA A 281 -10.92 -2.76 -3.99
CA ALA A 281 -11.30 -4.13 -4.29
C ALA A 281 -12.55 -4.57 -3.49
N SER A 282 -13.60 -3.76 -3.54
CA SER A 282 -14.94 -4.09 -3.02
C SER A 282 -15.91 -4.17 -4.18
N TYR A 283 -16.31 -5.38 -4.51
CA TYR A 283 -17.12 -5.69 -5.70
C TYR A 283 -18.56 -5.98 -5.27
N ILE A 284 -19.43 -5.01 -5.49
CA ILE A 284 -20.85 -5.13 -5.14
C ILE A 284 -21.62 -5.61 -6.37
N ARG A 285 -22.22 -6.79 -6.26
CA ARG A 285 -23.10 -7.32 -7.29
C ARG A 285 -24.43 -6.57 -7.26
N VAL A 286 -24.70 -5.85 -8.33
CA VAL A 286 -26.02 -5.26 -8.60
C VAL A 286 -26.80 -6.26 -9.44
N PRO A 287 -27.94 -6.80 -8.99
CA PRO A 287 -28.76 -7.66 -9.82
C PRO A 287 -29.23 -6.87 -11.05
N ASP A 288 -29.11 -7.45 -12.24
CA ASP A 288 -29.74 -6.91 -13.43
C ASP A 288 -31.24 -6.85 -13.20
N SER A 289 -31.86 -5.70 -13.48
CA SER A 289 -33.29 -5.45 -13.28
C SER A 289 -34.22 -6.41 -14.04
N ASP A 290 -33.70 -7.16 -15.02
CA ASP A 290 -34.46 -8.02 -15.91
C ASP A 290 -34.27 -9.53 -15.69
N HIS A 291 -33.34 -9.93 -14.82
CA HIS A 291 -33.17 -11.35 -14.48
C HIS A 291 -33.70 -11.60 -13.07
N GLN A 292 -34.95 -12.08 -13.02
CA GLN A 292 -35.43 -12.79 -11.84
C GLN A 292 -34.45 -13.94 -11.57
N VAL A 293 -33.81 -13.91 -10.41
CA VAL A 293 -32.96 -15.00 -9.93
C VAL A 293 -33.86 -16.22 -9.72
N THR A 294 -34.12 -16.95 -10.77
CA THR A 294 -34.49 -18.36 -10.63
C THR A 294 -33.19 -19.07 -10.27
N ALA A 295 -33.03 -19.31 -9.00
CA ALA A 295 -32.01 -20.23 -8.49
C ALA A 295 -32.27 -21.62 -9.08
N SER A 296 -31.75 -21.86 -10.27
CA SER A 296 -31.63 -23.21 -10.83
C SER A 296 -30.22 -23.70 -10.52
N PRO A 297 -30.08 -24.82 -9.83
CA PRO A 297 -28.79 -25.46 -9.59
C PRO A 297 -28.13 -26.02 -10.86
N GLU A 298 -28.76 -25.87 -12.03
CA GLU A 298 -28.42 -26.58 -13.26
C GLU A 298 -27.69 -25.75 -14.32
N GLY A 299 -27.01 -24.69 -13.95
CA GLY A 299 -26.24 -23.90 -14.90
C GLY A 299 -24.95 -23.42 -14.32
N THR A 300 -23.97 -24.30 -14.05
CA THR A 300 -22.57 -23.89 -13.90
C THR A 300 -22.02 -23.51 -15.27
N PRO A 301 -21.82 -22.22 -15.57
CA PRO A 301 -21.15 -21.83 -16.80
C PRO A 301 -19.70 -22.32 -16.69
N ASN A 302 -19.25 -23.09 -17.64
CA ASN A 302 -17.90 -23.62 -17.73
C ASN A 302 -17.50 -24.59 -16.60
N PRO A 303 -18.07 -25.82 -16.55
CA PRO A 303 -17.88 -26.75 -15.43
C PRO A 303 -16.44 -27.23 -15.20
N GLY A 304 -15.47 -26.84 -16.02
CA GLY A 304 -14.06 -27.17 -15.87
C GLY A 304 -13.21 -26.08 -15.16
N ARG A 305 -13.67 -24.83 -15.11
CA ARG A 305 -12.85 -23.73 -14.56
C ARG A 305 -13.02 -23.52 -13.04
N VAL A 306 -14.10 -23.99 -12.47
CA VAL A 306 -14.43 -23.79 -11.04
C VAL A 306 -14.54 -25.13 -10.33
N CYS A 307 -13.86 -25.26 -9.20
CA CYS A 307 -14.05 -26.32 -8.22
C CYS A 307 -14.81 -25.77 -7.01
N LEU A 308 -15.95 -26.37 -6.67
CA LEU A 308 -16.73 -26.06 -5.48
C LEU A 308 -16.52 -27.13 -4.42
N VAL A 309 -16.02 -26.72 -3.26
CA VAL A 309 -15.77 -27.59 -2.10
C VAL A 309 -16.50 -27.03 -0.88
N HIS A 310 -17.12 -27.90 -0.10
CA HIS A 310 -17.72 -27.50 1.16
C HIS A 310 -16.67 -27.50 2.29
N ARG A 311 -16.77 -26.53 3.18
CA ARG A 311 -15.83 -26.37 4.30
C ARG A 311 -15.75 -27.57 5.25
N ASN A 312 -16.79 -28.38 5.33
CA ASN A 312 -16.81 -29.62 6.10
C ASN A 312 -16.03 -30.78 5.44
N GLU A 313 -15.54 -30.61 4.22
CA GLU A 313 -14.66 -31.54 3.50
C GLU A 313 -13.19 -31.31 3.82
N ASP A 314 -12.87 -30.40 4.73
CA ASP A 314 -11.51 -30.06 5.16
C ASP A 314 -10.55 -29.67 4.01
N PRO A 315 -10.87 -28.65 3.20
CA PRO A 315 -10.09 -28.32 2.00
C PRO A 315 -8.62 -28.06 2.29
N TRP A 316 -8.30 -27.43 3.41
CA TRP A 316 -6.92 -27.13 3.76
C TRP A 316 -6.12 -28.39 4.16
N ARG A 317 -6.77 -29.38 4.76
CA ARG A 317 -6.15 -30.67 5.04
C ARG A 317 -5.86 -31.44 3.76
N ILE A 318 -6.86 -31.55 2.86
CA ILE A 318 -6.69 -32.21 1.54
C ILE A 318 -5.54 -31.54 0.79
N LEU A 319 -5.52 -30.20 0.75
CA LEU A 319 -4.46 -29.44 0.11
C LEU A 319 -3.07 -29.75 0.69
N ALA A 320 -2.98 -29.83 2.01
CA ALA A 320 -1.71 -30.05 2.72
C ALA A 320 -1.19 -31.48 2.59
N GLU A 321 -2.09 -32.49 2.59
CA GLU A 321 -1.75 -33.91 2.56
C GLU A 321 -1.66 -34.45 1.13
N ASP A 322 -2.60 -34.09 0.25
CA ASP A 322 -2.79 -34.69 -1.07
C ASP A 322 -2.46 -33.74 -2.24
N GLY A 323 -2.33 -32.44 -1.93
CA GLY A 323 -1.93 -31.40 -2.89
C GLY A 323 -3.08 -30.77 -3.68
N VAL A 324 -2.73 -29.77 -4.49
CA VAL A 324 -3.69 -28.91 -5.21
C VAL A 324 -4.52 -29.70 -6.24
N THR A 325 -3.91 -30.64 -6.94
CA THR A 325 -4.61 -31.44 -7.96
C THR A 325 -5.65 -32.37 -7.33
N ALA A 326 -5.38 -32.91 -6.13
CA ALA A 326 -6.35 -33.72 -5.40
C ALA A 326 -7.55 -32.89 -4.92
N LEU A 327 -7.29 -31.62 -4.53
CA LEU A 327 -8.32 -30.72 -4.06
C LEU A 327 -9.21 -30.18 -5.19
N MET A 328 -8.63 -29.74 -6.30
CA MET A 328 -9.36 -28.97 -7.31
C MET A 328 -9.15 -29.42 -8.76
N GLY A 329 -8.49 -30.56 -9.00
CA GLY A 329 -8.21 -31.05 -10.37
C GLY A 329 -7.49 -30.00 -11.21
N ASP A 330 -8.00 -29.75 -12.41
CA ASP A 330 -7.48 -28.74 -13.34
C ASP A 330 -8.21 -27.38 -13.24
N ALA A 331 -9.12 -27.20 -12.26
CA ALA A 331 -9.87 -25.96 -12.10
C ALA A 331 -8.94 -24.76 -11.80
N GLU A 332 -9.31 -23.59 -12.33
CA GLU A 332 -8.57 -22.34 -12.16
C GLU A 332 -8.96 -21.61 -10.86
N VAL A 333 -10.18 -21.83 -10.39
CA VAL A 333 -10.74 -21.18 -9.20
C VAL A 333 -11.31 -22.21 -8.26
N LEU A 334 -10.91 -22.13 -6.99
CA LEU A 334 -11.49 -22.86 -5.87
C LEU A 334 -12.52 -21.99 -5.17
N ILE A 335 -13.77 -22.44 -5.10
CA ILE A 335 -14.79 -21.83 -4.26
C ILE A 335 -15.01 -22.73 -3.03
N VAL A 336 -14.77 -22.17 -1.84
CA VAL A 336 -15.03 -22.83 -0.56
C VAL A 336 -16.37 -22.36 -0.03
N ALA A 337 -17.37 -23.23 -0.05
CA ALA A 337 -18.69 -22.93 0.49
C ALA A 337 -18.71 -22.95 2.03
N PRO A 338 -19.51 -22.11 2.69
CA PRO A 338 -19.62 -22.10 4.15
C PRO A 338 -20.15 -23.43 4.68
N ARG A 339 -19.83 -23.73 5.95
CA ARG A 339 -20.44 -24.89 6.62
C ARG A 339 -21.96 -24.68 6.73
N PRO A 340 -22.77 -25.69 6.43
CA PRO A 340 -24.19 -25.62 6.68
C PRO A 340 -24.45 -25.39 8.18
N PRO A 341 -25.51 -24.63 8.54
CA PRO A 341 -25.84 -24.38 9.93
C PRO A 341 -26.16 -25.70 10.66
N LYS A 342 -25.68 -25.81 11.91
CA LYS A 342 -26.02 -26.97 12.73
C LYS A 342 -27.53 -27.00 12.95
N PRO A 343 -28.23 -28.17 12.80
CA PRO A 343 -29.65 -28.28 13.09
C PRO A 343 -29.93 -27.82 14.51
N GLY A 344 -30.98 -27.01 14.72
CA GLY A 344 -31.40 -26.55 16.03
C GLY A 344 -30.73 -25.27 16.56
N LEU A 345 -29.71 -24.71 15.91
CA LEU A 345 -29.24 -23.38 16.26
C LEU A 345 -30.21 -22.34 15.72
N ARG A 346 -30.79 -21.52 16.60
CA ARG A 346 -31.48 -20.30 16.16
C ARG A 346 -30.47 -19.41 15.49
N ALA A 347 -30.66 -19.18 14.21
CA ALA A 347 -29.92 -18.15 13.50
C ALA A 347 -30.34 -16.78 14.08
N ASP A 348 -29.49 -16.17 14.89
CA ASP A 348 -29.64 -14.75 15.21
C ASP A 348 -29.30 -13.90 13.98
N GLY A 349 -29.71 -12.64 13.98
CA GLY A 349 -29.55 -11.75 12.82
C GLY A 349 -28.11 -11.61 12.32
N ILE A 350 -27.11 -11.83 13.18
CA ILE A 350 -25.68 -11.77 12.86
C ILE A 350 -25.26 -13.01 12.06
N HIS A 351 -25.66 -14.20 12.48
CA HIS A 351 -25.37 -15.44 11.76
C HIS A 351 -26.06 -15.48 10.40
N LEU A 352 -27.27 -14.95 10.29
CA LEU A 352 -27.97 -14.80 9.01
C LEU A 352 -27.21 -13.88 8.05
N ARG A 353 -26.65 -12.77 8.54
CA ARG A 353 -25.87 -11.84 7.72
C ARG A 353 -24.57 -12.46 7.20
N TYR A 354 -23.83 -13.14 8.07
CA TYR A 354 -22.63 -13.86 7.64
C TYR A 354 -22.92 -14.94 6.62
N ARG A 355 -24.07 -15.59 6.78
CA ARG A 355 -24.54 -16.60 5.85
C ARG A 355 -24.89 -15.98 4.51
N SER A 356 -25.69 -14.91 4.50
CA SER A 356 -26.06 -14.20 3.28
C SER A 356 -24.85 -13.66 2.53
N ALA A 357 -23.92 -12.99 3.21
CA ALA A 357 -22.69 -12.51 2.60
C ALA A 357 -21.81 -13.66 2.06
N SER A 358 -21.77 -14.80 2.76
CA SER A 358 -21.02 -15.98 2.31
C SER A 358 -21.70 -16.68 1.14
N GLU A 359 -23.03 -16.74 1.14
CA GLU A 359 -23.81 -17.28 0.02
C GLU A 359 -23.63 -16.41 -1.24
N ALA A 360 -23.49 -15.10 -1.09
CA ALA A 360 -23.23 -14.19 -2.22
C ALA A 360 -21.93 -14.52 -2.96
N VAL A 361 -20.90 -14.99 -2.26
CA VAL A 361 -19.64 -15.45 -2.90
C VAL A 361 -19.83 -16.73 -3.69
N VAL A 362 -20.74 -17.62 -3.27
CA VAL A 362 -20.94 -18.95 -3.85
C VAL A 362 -22.02 -18.95 -4.92
N ALA A 363 -22.93 -17.96 -4.89
CA ALA A 363 -24.17 -17.95 -5.69
C ALA A 363 -23.94 -17.67 -7.18
N ASP A 364 -22.82 -17.05 -7.54
CA ASP A 364 -22.54 -16.66 -8.90
C ASP A 364 -21.07 -16.93 -9.31
N PRO A 365 -20.74 -18.19 -9.64
CA PRO A 365 -19.39 -18.55 -10.06
C PRO A 365 -18.90 -17.80 -11.31
N GLN A 366 -19.82 -17.39 -12.21
CA GLN A 366 -19.42 -16.66 -13.42
C GLN A 366 -18.96 -15.24 -13.05
N PHE A 367 -19.67 -14.55 -12.19
CA PHE A 367 -19.24 -13.24 -11.69
C PHE A 367 -17.85 -13.30 -11.02
N ILE A 368 -17.59 -14.38 -10.27
CA ILE A 368 -16.28 -14.61 -9.65
C ILE A 368 -15.19 -14.82 -10.72
N LEU A 369 -15.47 -15.65 -11.75
CA LEU A 369 -14.54 -15.86 -12.85
C LEU A 369 -14.23 -14.57 -13.59
N ASP A 370 -15.27 -13.78 -13.92
CA ASP A 370 -15.12 -12.51 -14.62
C ASP A 370 -14.23 -11.53 -13.85
N LEU A 371 -14.35 -11.48 -12.51
CA LEU A 371 -13.48 -10.67 -11.66
C LEU A 371 -12.02 -11.16 -11.69
N PHE A 372 -11.79 -12.47 -11.62
CA PHE A 372 -10.44 -13.01 -11.72
C PHE A 372 -9.83 -12.85 -13.11
N ASP A 373 -10.63 -12.91 -14.17
CA ASP A 373 -10.17 -12.66 -15.54
C ASP A 373 -9.84 -11.17 -15.75
N MET A 374 -10.62 -10.27 -15.14
CA MET A 374 -10.41 -8.81 -15.23
C MET A 374 -9.19 -8.33 -14.43
N HIS A 375 -8.93 -8.94 -13.29
CA HIS A 375 -7.90 -8.51 -12.34
C HIS A 375 -6.83 -9.61 -12.16
N GLY A 376 -5.75 -9.54 -12.95
CA GLY A 376 -4.70 -10.57 -12.97
C GLY A 376 -4.02 -10.81 -11.61
N LYS A 377 -3.94 -9.78 -10.77
CA LYS A 377 -3.36 -9.87 -9.41
C LYS A 377 -4.40 -10.05 -8.29
N LEU A 378 -5.67 -10.19 -8.60
CA LEU A 378 -6.68 -10.57 -7.62
C LEU A 378 -6.50 -12.05 -7.27
N GLY A 379 -6.11 -12.34 -6.03
CA GLY A 379 -5.79 -13.70 -5.56
C GLY A 379 -6.93 -14.40 -4.84
N ALA A 380 -7.78 -13.65 -4.14
CA ALA A 380 -8.93 -14.19 -3.43
C ALA A 380 -10.06 -13.19 -3.31
N LEU A 381 -11.27 -13.70 -3.16
CA LEU A 381 -12.48 -12.93 -2.87
C LEU A 381 -13.15 -13.47 -1.61
N TYR A 382 -13.44 -12.57 -0.69
CA TYR A 382 -14.10 -12.88 0.59
C TYR A 382 -15.47 -12.21 0.66
N PRO A 383 -16.36 -12.67 1.55
CA PRO A 383 -17.62 -12.00 1.80
C PRO A 383 -17.36 -10.57 2.27
N TYR A 384 -18.12 -9.61 1.74
CA TYR A 384 -18.15 -8.26 2.27
C TYR A 384 -18.66 -8.29 3.70
N ILE A 385 -17.75 -8.12 4.66
CA ILE A 385 -18.07 -8.21 6.08
C ILE A 385 -17.86 -6.85 6.72
N GLN A 386 -18.93 -6.33 7.29
CA GLN A 386 -18.92 -5.09 8.02
C GLN A 386 -17.81 -5.01 9.06
N VAL A 387 -17.02 -3.96 8.98
CA VAL A 387 -16.01 -3.63 9.99
C VAL A 387 -16.65 -3.01 11.25
N VAL A 388 -17.94 -2.64 11.19
CA VAL A 388 -18.65 -1.86 12.20
C VAL A 388 -19.74 -2.68 12.87
N GLY A 389 -19.75 -2.71 14.21
CA GLY A 389 -20.78 -3.33 15.04
C GLY A 389 -20.24 -4.37 16.02
N THR A 390 -21.12 -4.80 16.92
CA THR A 390 -20.80 -5.79 17.98
C THR A 390 -20.39 -7.15 17.43
N ALA A 391 -20.87 -7.51 16.24
CA ALA A 391 -20.51 -8.75 15.55
C ALA A 391 -19.03 -8.82 15.16
N VAL A 392 -18.43 -7.68 14.84
CA VAL A 392 -17.02 -7.59 14.45
C VAL A 392 -16.11 -7.36 15.66
N ARG A 393 -16.64 -6.83 16.77
CA ARG A 393 -15.87 -6.59 18.01
C ARG A 393 -15.20 -7.84 18.58
N GLY A 394 -15.76 -9.03 18.37
CA GLY A 394 -15.16 -10.29 18.82
C GLY A 394 -14.22 -10.94 17.81
N ARG A 395 -14.02 -10.34 16.62
CA ARG A 395 -13.28 -10.95 15.49
C ARG A 395 -12.11 -10.13 14.99
N LYS A 396 -11.84 -8.99 15.61
CA LYS A 396 -10.51 -8.37 15.48
C LYS A 396 -9.49 -9.37 16.01
N TRP A 397 -8.25 -9.28 15.54
CA TRP A 397 -7.11 -10.07 16.03
C TRP A 397 -6.99 -10.15 17.57
N PHE A 398 -7.79 -9.47 18.34
CA PHE A 398 -7.60 -9.15 19.76
C PHE A 398 -7.35 -10.32 20.69
N SER A 399 -7.95 -11.49 20.45
CA SER A 399 -7.65 -12.70 21.21
C SER A 399 -6.67 -13.62 20.50
N ASP A 400 -6.54 -13.47 19.17
CA ASP A 400 -5.86 -14.44 18.32
C ASP A 400 -4.64 -13.86 17.62
N SER A 401 -4.35 -12.56 17.79
CA SER A 401 -3.25 -11.88 17.11
C SER A 401 -1.88 -12.49 17.40
N LEU A 402 -1.64 -12.92 18.64
CA LEU A 402 -0.38 -13.55 18.99
C LEU A 402 -0.25 -14.94 18.38
N ASN A 403 -1.30 -15.75 18.44
CA ASN A 403 -1.33 -17.07 17.83
C ASN A 403 -1.22 -16.99 16.31
N ALA A 404 -1.93 -16.04 15.68
CA ALA A 404 -1.85 -15.80 14.26
C ALA A 404 -0.46 -15.34 13.81
N ARG A 405 0.23 -14.47 14.57
CA ARG A 405 1.61 -14.06 14.28
C ARG A 405 2.61 -15.21 14.43
N ASN A 406 2.46 -16.02 15.46
CA ASN A 406 3.30 -17.20 15.63
C ASN A 406 3.13 -18.16 14.47
N LEU A 407 1.88 -18.46 14.11
CA LEU A 407 1.55 -19.31 12.96
C LEU A 407 2.03 -18.70 11.63
N ALA A 408 1.90 -17.40 11.44
CA ALA A 408 2.40 -16.70 10.27
C ALA A 408 3.92 -16.83 10.12
N SER A 409 4.66 -16.77 11.23
CA SER A 409 6.10 -16.99 11.23
C SER A 409 6.47 -18.40 10.78
N GLU A 410 5.76 -19.42 11.27
CA GLU A 410 5.95 -20.82 10.84
C GLU A 410 5.61 -21.01 9.36
N LEU A 411 4.56 -20.34 8.88
CA LEU A 411 4.17 -20.35 7.46
C LEU A 411 5.11 -19.55 6.54
N GLY A 412 6.10 -18.85 7.11
CA GLY A 412 7.03 -18.02 6.35
C GLY A 412 6.39 -16.74 5.79
N ILE A 413 5.31 -16.26 6.42
CA ILE A 413 4.63 -15.02 6.01
C ILE A 413 5.42 -13.82 6.53
N ALA A 414 5.92 -13.00 5.59
CA ALA A 414 6.65 -11.77 5.89
C ALA A 414 5.75 -10.52 5.81
N GLY A 415 6.21 -9.43 6.44
CA GLY A 415 5.64 -8.10 6.30
C GLY A 415 4.73 -7.67 7.45
N LYS A 416 4.01 -6.58 7.23
CA LYS A 416 3.14 -5.97 8.23
C LYS A 416 1.79 -6.65 8.27
N PHE A 417 1.31 -6.94 9.46
CA PHE A 417 -0.08 -7.34 9.68
C PHE A 417 -0.96 -6.13 9.95
N SER A 418 -2.22 -6.18 9.51
CA SER A 418 -3.19 -5.16 9.84
C SER A 418 -3.39 -5.09 11.36
N HIS A 419 -3.35 -3.90 11.93
CA HIS A 419 -3.68 -3.67 13.35
C HIS A 419 -5.20 -3.68 13.62
N THR A 420 -5.99 -3.64 12.54
CA THR A 420 -7.44 -3.71 12.57
C THR A 420 -7.93 -5.14 12.34
N SER A 421 -9.13 -5.32 11.82
CA SER A 421 -9.62 -6.65 11.44
C SER A 421 -8.88 -7.17 10.22
N PRO A 422 -8.45 -8.44 10.19
CA PRO A 422 -7.89 -9.05 8.99
C PRO A 422 -8.93 -9.08 7.87
N VAL A 423 -8.48 -9.03 6.62
CA VAL A 423 -9.32 -9.34 5.45
C VAL A 423 -9.36 -10.86 5.34
N ALA A 424 -10.51 -11.47 5.59
CA ALA A 424 -10.62 -12.92 5.73
C ALA A 424 -12.06 -13.41 5.54
N PRO A 425 -12.27 -14.70 5.24
CA PRO A 425 -13.60 -15.27 5.04
C PRO A 425 -14.43 -15.42 6.32
N TYR A 426 -13.86 -15.32 7.52
CA TYR A 426 -14.54 -15.42 8.82
C TYR A 426 -15.52 -16.60 8.94
N ARG A 427 -15.10 -17.80 8.55
CA ARG A 427 -15.92 -19.04 8.45
C ARG A 427 -16.99 -18.99 7.36
N GLY A 428 -16.98 -17.97 6.53
CA GLY A 428 -17.85 -17.83 5.38
C GLY A 428 -17.35 -18.51 4.12
N GLY A 429 -18.02 -18.28 3.02
CA GLY A 429 -17.56 -18.65 1.70
C GLY A 429 -16.33 -17.83 1.29
N ALA A 430 -15.53 -18.39 0.40
CA ALA A 430 -14.41 -17.68 -0.20
C ALA A 430 -14.13 -18.25 -1.59
N ALA A 431 -13.58 -17.42 -2.48
CA ALA A 431 -13.06 -17.87 -3.75
C ALA A 431 -11.57 -17.58 -3.83
N TYR A 432 -10.82 -18.52 -4.38
CA TYR A 432 -9.36 -18.43 -4.47
C TYR A 432 -8.91 -18.77 -5.89
N ARG A 433 -8.00 -17.97 -6.41
CA ARG A 433 -7.25 -18.29 -7.62
C ARG A 433 -6.33 -19.49 -7.34
N ARG A 434 -6.14 -20.38 -8.33
CA ARG A 434 -5.32 -21.59 -8.21
C ARG A 434 -3.93 -21.31 -7.64
N GLU A 435 -3.25 -20.30 -8.14
CA GLU A 435 -1.90 -19.92 -7.70
C GLU A 435 -1.87 -19.57 -6.21
N VAL A 436 -2.92 -18.95 -5.69
CA VAL A 436 -3.02 -18.67 -4.24
C VAL A 436 -3.28 -19.95 -3.45
N VAL A 437 -4.07 -20.89 -3.97
CA VAL A 437 -4.25 -22.22 -3.35
C VAL A 437 -2.91 -22.95 -3.28
N GLU A 438 -2.12 -22.91 -4.33
CA GLU A 438 -0.77 -23.48 -4.36
C GLU A 438 0.15 -22.83 -3.31
N LEU A 439 0.10 -21.51 -3.17
CA LEU A 439 0.86 -20.78 -2.14
C LEU A 439 0.47 -21.20 -0.72
N ILE A 440 -0.83 -21.40 -0.46
CA ILE A 440 -1.32 -21.90 0.83
C ILE A 440 -0.75 -23.31 1.10
N GLY A 441 -0.83 -24.21 0.13
CA GLY A 441 -0.28 -25.55 0.25
C GLY A 441 1.23 -25.54 0.54
N LEU A 442 1.99 -24.76 -0.22
CA LEU A 442 3.44 -24.60 -0.02
C LEU A 442 3.77 -24.01 1.36
N ALA A 443 3.01 -23.05 1.85
CA ALA A 443 3.22 -22.47 3.18
C ALA A 443 3.01 -23.52 4.28
N VAL A 444 1.94 -24.33 4.20
CA VAL A 444 1.68 -25.39 5.16
C VAL A 444 2.75 -26.49 5.10
N GLN A 445 3.22 -26.87 3.91
CA GLN A 445 4.31 -27.85 3.74
C GLN A 445 5.62 -27.35 4.36
N ARG A 446 5.99 -26.08 4.14
CA ARG A 446 7.18 -25.46 4.74
C ARG A 446 7.11 -25.42 6.26
N ALA A 447 5.92 -25.27 6.83
CA ALA A 447 5.68 -25.28 8.27
C ALA A 447 5.66 -26.71 8.87
N GLY A 448 6.09 -27.73 8.16
CA GLY A 448 6.17 -29.12 8.64
C GLY A 448 4.93 -29.96 8.35
N GLY A 449 3.98 -29.46 7.57
CA GLY A 449 2.77 -30.18 7.14
C GLY A 449 1.63 -30.12 8.14
N TRP A 450 0.47 -30.66 7.73
CA TRP A 450 -0.79 -30.54 8.48
C TRP A 450 -0.70 -31.09 9.91
N GLY A 451 -0.16 -32.30 10.09
CA GLY A 451 -0.06 -32.95 11.41
C GLY A 451 0.77 -32.12 12.40
N HIS A 452 1.93 -31.63 11.96
CA HIS A 452 2.78 -30.77 12.80
C HIS A 452 2.06 -29.46 13.19
N MET A 453 1.36 -28.86 12.26
CA MET A 453 0.64 -27.62 12.54
C MET A 453 -0.56 -27.81 13.48
N VAL A 454 -1.25 -28.97 13.39
CA VAL A 454 -2.30 -29.33 14.36
C VAL A 454 -1.70 -29.50 15.77
N GLU A 455 -0.54 -30.13 15.91
CA GLU A 455 0.17 -30.26 17.18
C GLU A 455 0.57 -28.88 17.73
N LEU A 456 1.08 -28.00 16.88
CA LEU A 456 1.50 -26.63 17.27
C LEU A 456 0.33 -25.78 17.77
N VAL A 457 -0.81 -25.86 17.11
CA VAL A 457 -2.01 -25.06 17.44
C VAL A 457 -2.85 -25.75 18.52
N GLY A 458 -2.76 -27.06 18.63
CA GLY A 458 -3.44 -27.89 19.61
C GLY A 458 -4.83 -28.41 19.21
N ASP A 459 -5.40 -27.91 18.10
CA ASP A 459 -6.73 -28.28 17.62
C ASP A 459 -6.89 -28.03 16.11
N ALA A 460 -7.46 -28.97 15.36
CA ALA A 460 -7.63 -28.88 13.92
C ALA A 460 -8.63 -27.79 13.49
N ASP A 461 -9.75 -27.63 14.23
CA ASP A 461 -10.74 -26.57 13.94
C ASP A 461 -10.16 -25.17 14.19
N LEU A 462 -9.28 -25.04 15.20
CA LEU A 462 -8.56 -23.81 15.47
C LEU A 462 -7.52 -23.54 14.37
N LEU A 463 -6.79 -24.55 13.90
CA LEU A 463 -5.87 -24.40 12.77
C LEU A 463 -6.59 -23.93 11.51
N HIS A 464 -7.73 -24.54 11.17
CA HIS A 464 -8.55 -24.06 10.05
C HIS A 464 -8.93 -22.60 10.20
N HIS A 465 -9.36 -22.19 11.40
CA HIS A 465 -9.73 -20.82 11.66
C HIS A 465 -8.53 -19.86 11.50
N MET A 466 -7.37 -20.24 12.03
CA MET A 466 -6.14 -19.44 11.89
C MET A 466 -5.67 -19.33 10.44
N LEU A 467 -5.72 -20.42 9.69
CA LEU A 467 -5.39 -20.41 8.26
C LEU A 467 -6.32 -19.47 7.49
N ASP A 468 -7.63 -19.53 7.73
CA ASP A 468 -8.57 -18.60 7.11
C ASP A 468 -8.22 -17.12 7.36
N LEU A 469 -7.78 -16.80 8.58
CA LEU A 469 -7.36 -15.43 8.92
C LEU A 469 -6.07 -15.00 8.21
N LEU A 470 -5.24 -15.95 7.79
CA LEU A 470 -3.93 -15.73 7.18
C LEU A 470 -3.90 -15.91 5.66
N THR A 471 -4.96 -16.43 5.04
CA THR A 471 -4.98 -16.67 3.58
C THR A 471 -4.73 -15.42 2.77
N ALA A 472 -5.23 -14.26 3.22
CA ALA A 472 -4.99 -12.98 2.57
C ALA A 472 -3.50 -12.55 2.66
N ASP A 473 -2.86 -12.79 3.81
CA ASP A 473 -1.43 -12.48 3.98
C ASP A 473 -0.54 -13.44 3.19
N ILE A 474 -0.95 -14.71 3.04
CA ILE A 474 -0.28 -15.68 2.14
C ILE A 474 -0.39 -15.19 0.68
N ALA A 475 -1.59 -14.79 0.23
CA ALA A 475 -1.80 -14.25 -1.11
C ALA A 475 -0.93 -13.01 -1.34
N ARG A 476 -0.92 -12.06 -0.40
CA ARG A 476 -0.08 -10.85 -0.45
C ARG A 476 1.40 -11.18 -0.55
N ASN A 477 1.86 -12.17 0.21
CA ASN A 477 3.26 -12.63 0.19
C ASN A 477 3.65 -13.21 -1.19
N GLY A 478 2.67 -13.75 -1.93
CA GLY A 478 2.81 -14.21 -3.31
C GLY A 478 2.63 -13.13 -4.37
N GLY A 479 2.44 -11.86 -3.97
CA GLY A 479 2.28 -10.75 -4.92
C GLY A 479 0.83 -10.50 -5.37
N TYR A 480 -0.17 -11.04 -4.66
CA TYR A 480 -1.59 -10.88 -4.96
C TYR A 480 -2.27 -9.95 -3.95
N PHE A 481 -3.27 -9.20 -4.41
CA PHE A 481 -4.21 -8.55 -3.51
C PHE A 481 -5.46 -9.42 -3.34
N VAL A 482 -6.27 -9.10 -2.34
CA VAL A 482 -7.55 -9.77 -2.10
C VAL A 482 -8.68 -8.76 -2.14
N GLY A 483 -9.87 -9.21 -2.56
CA GLY A 483 -11.07 -8.39 -2.62
C GLY A 483 -12.17 -8.90 -1.70
N GLU A 484 -13.16 -8.05 -1.51
CA GLU A 484 -14.41 -8.38 -0.81
C GLU A 484 -15.56 -8.30 -1.83
N THR A 485 -16.54 -9.20 -1.72
CA THR A 485 -17.72 -9.22 -2.59
C THR A 485 -18.99 -9.47 -1.80
N GLY A 486 -20.09 -8.88 -2.25
CA GLY A 486 -21.41 -9.02 -1.64
C GLY A 486 -22.51 -8.49 -2.54
N GLY A 487 -23.76 -8.68 -2.13
CA GLY A 487 -24.90 -8.14 -2.82
C GLY A 487 -25.18 -6.67 -2.43
N LEU A 488 -26.03 -6.02 -3.25
CA LEU A 488 -26.46 -4.64 -2.99
C LEU A 488 -27.17 -4.49 -1.64
N ALA A 489 -27.91 -5.51 -1.21
CA ALA A 489 -28.62 -5.51 0.06
C ALA A 489 -27.66 -5.46 1.27
N GLU A 490 -26.56 -6.21 1.22
CA GLU A 490 -25.52 -6.20 2.24
C GLU A 490 -24.85 -4.82 2.30
N ALA A 491 -24.49 -4.23 1.16
CA ALA A 491 -23.91 -2.91 1.08
C ALA A 491 -24.83 -1.80 1.61
N GLN A 492 -26.13 -1.86 1.29
CA GLN A 492 -27.14 -0.93 1.81
C GLN A 492 -27.32 -1.05 3.33
N MET A 493 -27.34 -2.27 3.85
CA MET A 493 -27.43 -2.50 5.30
C MET A 493 -26.21 -1.96 6.02
N ASP A 494 -25.04 -2.04 5.42
CA ASP A 494 -23.80 -1.48 5.98
C ASP A 494 -23.89 0.04 6.11
N LEU A 495 -24.34 0.71 5.06
CA LEU A 495 -24.52 2.15 5.09
C LEU A 495 -25.51 2.56 6.19
N LEU A 496 -26.64 1.85 6.34
CA LEU A 496 -27.62 2.12 7.37
C LEU A 496 -27.06 1.92 8.77
N LEU A 497 -26.26 0.88 8.99
CA LEU A 497 -25.64 0.62 10.30
C LEU A 497 -24.55 1.63 10.64
N VAL A 498 -23.78 2.09 9.66
CA VAL A 498 -22.81 3.17 9.84
C VAL A 498 -23.56 4.44 10.27
N VAL A 499 -24.63 4.80 9.56
CA VAL A 499 -25.47 5.97 9.90
C VAL A 499 -26.10 5.83 11.30
N ASP A 500 -26.60 4.65 11.65
CA ASP A 500 -27.20 4.39 12.97
C ASP A 500 -26.15 4.46 14.08
N LEU A 501 -24.98 3.89 13.86
CA LEU A 501 -23.86 3.94 14.82
C LEU A 501 -23.41 5.38 15.07
N TYR A 502 -23.30 6.18 14.01
CA TYR A 502 -22.97 7.60 14.11
C TYR A 502 -24.07 8.40 14.81
N SER A 503 -25.34 8.05 14.61
CA SER A 503 -26.48 8.73 15.26
C SER A 503 -26.54 8.48 16.76
N HIS A 504 -26.18 7.26 17.20
CA HIS A 504 -26.31 6.83 18.59
C HIS A 504 -25.00 6.90 19.40
N SER A 505 -23.89 7.26 18.80
CA SER A 505 -22.60 7.38 19.49
C SER A 505 -21.93 8.73 19.27
N PRO A 506 -22.50 9.84 19.82
CA PRO A 506 -21.94 11.19 19.63
C PRO A 506 -20.49 11.34 20.10
N LYS A 507 -20.00 10.40 20.92
CA LYS A 507 -18.63 10.41 21.43
C LYS A 507 -17.64 9.91 20.38
N VAL A 508 -18.01 8.94 19.58
CA VAL A 508 -17.22 8.47 18.43
C VAL A 508 -17.15 9.59 17.39
N PHE A 509 -18.29 10.25 17.14
CA PHE A 509 -18.36 11.37 16.19
C PHE A 509 -17.52 12.57 16.64
N ARG A 510 -17.46 12.87 17.94
CA ARG A 510 -16.62 13.96 18.47
C ARG A 510 -15.12 13.69 18.32
N ASP A 511 -14.70 12.46 18.45
CA ASP A 511 -13.30 12.09 18.32
C ASP A 511 -12.84 12.11 16.85
N TYR A 512 -13.75 11.91 15.88
CA TYR A 512 -13.48 11.98 14.44
C TYR A 512 -13.78 13.36 13.81
N THR A 513 -14.75 14.13 14.33
CA THR A 513 -15.10 15.44 13.78
C THR A 513 -14.32 16.61 14.39
N HIS A 514 -13.46 16.36 15.36
CA HIS A 514 -12.55 17.36 15.91
C HIS A 514 -11.24 17.46 15.13
N TYR A 515 -11.33 17.44 13.80
CA TYR A 515 -10.33 18.13 13.01
C TYR A 515 -10.76 19.61 12.96
N PRO A 516 -10.04 20.49 13.64
CA PRO A 516 -10.42 21.89 13.59
C PRO A 516 -9.98 22.47 12.25
N TYR A 517 -10.91 22.70 11.36
CA TYR A 517 -10.79 23.77 10.35
C TYR A 517 -10.54 25.15 11.00
N SER A 518 -10.31 25.21 12.30
CA SER A 518 -10.16 26.40 13.10
C SER A 518 -8.73 26.69 13.58
N GLY A 519 -7.71 26.09 13.00
CA GLY A 519 -6.30 26.47 13.29
C GLY A 519 -5.81 26.23 14.73
N ARG A 520 -6.56 25.52 15.58
CA ARG A 520 -6.12 25.15 16.93
C ARG A 520 -5.59 23.72 16.91
N VAL A 521 -4.29 23.60 16.81
CA VAL A 521 -3.58 22.32 17.08
C VAL A 521 -3.84 21.95 18.54
N ILE A 522 -4.68 20.94 18.77
CA ILE A 522 -4.75 20.29 20.08
C ILE A 522 -3.41 19.59 20.27
N ALA A 523 -2.62 20.08 21.23
CA ALA A 523 -1.34 19.47 21.54
C ALA A 523 -1.57 17.97 21.84
N PRO A 524 -0.89 17.06 21.14
CA PRO A 524 -1.06 15.62 21.38
C PRO A 524 -0.76 15.31 22.84
N THR A 525 -1.58 14.43 23.44
CA THR A 525 -1.38 14.01 24.82
C THR A 525 0.05 13.45 24.98
N LEU A 526 0.59 13.50 26.20
CA LEU A 526 1.91 12.95 26.48
C LEU A 526 2.03 11.47 26.00
N LYS A 527 0.96 10.70 26.15
CA LYS A 527 0.83 9.32 25.65
C LYS A 527 1.00 9.23 24.12
N ASN A 528 0.36 10.12 23.37
CA ASN A 528 0.46 10.16 21.90
C ASN A 528 1.84 10.65 21.44
N ARG A 529 2.46 11.57 22.20
CA ARG A 529 3.84 12.02 21.94
C ARG A 529 4.87 10.91 22.17
N ILE A 530 4.72 10.15 23.24
CA ILE A 530 5.58 9.01 23.56
C ILE A 530 5.36 7.89 22.53
N GLY A 531 4.11 7.56 22.20
CA GLY A 531 3.78 6.56 21.18
C GLY A 531 4.38 6.92 19.81
N LYS A 532 4.23 8.17 19.38
CA LYS A 532 4.79 8.65 18.12
C LYS A 532 6.33 8.71 18.13
N ALA A 533 6.93 9.03 19.26
CA ALA A 533 8.39 9.00 19.43
C ALA A 533 8.93 7.55 19.35
N ILE A 534 8.27 6.60 19.99
CA ILE A 534 8.64 5.17 19.93
C ILE A 534 8.44 4.63 18.51
N GLN A 535 7.36 4.96 17.85
CA GLN A 535 7.08 4.56 16.47
C GLN A 535 8.13 5.10 15.48
N ASN A 536 8.60 6.32 15.70
CA ASN A 536 9.65 6.93 14.87
C ASN A 536 11.05 6.38 15.16
N LEU A 537 11.30 5.91 16.39
CA LEU A 537 12.60 5.35 16.79
C LEU A 537 12.75 3.88 16.38
N SER A 538 11.70 3.11 16.46
CA SER A 538 11.66 1.71 16.03
C SER A 538 10.20 1.25 15.91
N PRO A 539 9.71 0.99 14.69
CA PRO A 539 8.38 0.40 14.48
C PRO A 539 8.19 -0.91 15.27
N ASP A 540 9.21 -1.77 15.30
CA ASP A 540 9.19 -3.03 16.05
C ASP A 540 9.13 -2.84 17.58
N ALA A 541 9.68 -1.74 18.10
CA ALA A 541 9.57 -1.41 19.51
C ALA A 541 8.19 -0.86 19.87
N PHE A 542 7.57 -0.12 18.97
CA PHE A 542 6.19 0.34 19.11
C PHE A 542 5.22 -0.83 19.17
N ASP A 543 5.35 -1.78 18.25
CA ASP A 543 4.53 -2.98 18.21
C ASP A 543 4.67 -3.82 19.47
N ARG A 544 5.91 -3.99 19.98
CA ARG A 544 6.17 -4.69 21.28
C ARG A 544 5.54 -3.98 22.47
N VAL A 545 5.61 -2.65 22.54
CA VAL A 545 4.98 -1.87 23.61
C VAL A 545 3.47 -1.95 23.53
N HIS A 546 2.91 -1.92 22.33
CA HIS A 546 1.48 -2.06 22.09
C HIS A 546 0.98 -3.46 22.48
N ASP A 547 1.71 -4.50 22.13
CA ASP A 547 1.41 -5.88 22.53
C ASP A 547 1.47 -6.08 24.05
N LEU A 548 2.44 -5.45 24.75
CA LEU A 548 2.52 -5.45 26.22
C LEU A 548 1.32 -4.71 26.85
N GLU A 549 0.86 -3.60 26.28
CA GLU A 549 -0.34 -2.90 26.74
C GLU A 549 -1.59 -3.76 26.58
N LEU A 550 -1.72 -4.48 25.46
CA LEU A 550 -2.82 -5.39 25.20
C LEU A 550 -2.81 -6.59 26.15
N GLN A 551 -1.63 -7.17 26.42
CA GLN A 551 -1.47 -8.26 27.38
C GLN A 551 -1.82 -7.81 28.82
N ALA A 552 -1.39 -6.62 29.21
CA ALA A 552 -1.70 -6.04 30.52
C ALA A 552 -3.21 -5.78 30.66
N ARG A 553 -3.88 -5.26 29.63
CA ARG A 553 -5.34 -5.08 29.63
C ARG A 553 -6.12 -6.40 29.68
N SER A 554 -5.64 -7.43 28.98
CA SER A 554 -6.21 -8.78 29.04
C SER A 554 -6.07 -9.41 30.43
N ALA A 555 -4.91 -9.26 31.05
CA ALA A 555 -4.66 -9.74 32.42
C ALA A 555 -5.55 -9.02 33.45
N LEU A 556 -5.68 -7.69 33.35
CA LEU A 556 -6.57 -6.91 34.22
C LEU A 556 -8.05 -7.26 34.02
N GLY A 557 -8.47 -7.53 32.76
CA GLY A 557 -9.83 -7.98 32.46
C GLY A 557 -10.15 -9.38 33.02
N LYS A 558 -9.13 -10.24 33.18
CA LYS A 558 -9.28 -11.56 33.85
C LYS A 558 -9.35 -11.43 35.39
N LEU A 559 -8.60 -10.51 35.98
CA LEU A 559 -8.63 -10.23 37.42
C LEU A 559 -9.97 -9.61 37.86
N GLY A 560 -10.56 -8.73 37.06
CA GLY A 560 -11.88 -8.14 37.36
C GLY A 560 -13.09 -9.10 37.19
N LYS A 561 -12.88 -10.33 36.70
CA LYS A 561 -13.91 -11.39 36.64
C LYS A 561 -13.86 -12.37 37.81
N VAL A 562 -12.88 -12.27 38.68
CA VAL A 562 -12.73 -13.13 39.86
C VAL A 562 -13.40 -12.50 41.11
N GLU A 563 -13.79 -11.23 41.05
CA GLU A 563 -14.46 -10.50 42.16
C GLU A 563 -15.93 -10.18 41.89
N LYS A 564 -16.65 -10.98 41.07
CA LYS A 564 -18.10 -10.90 40.98
C LYS A 564 -18.74 -12.27 41.06
#